data_8764806885eb2b032d45d474e27ef31f
#
_entry.id   8764806885eb2b032d45d474e27ef31f
#
_cell.length_a   1.000
_cell.length_b   1.000
_cell.length_c   1.000
_cell.angle_alpha   90.00
_cell.angle_beta   90.00
_cell.angle_gamma   90.00
#
_symmetry.space_group_name_H-M   'P 1'
#
loop_
_entity.id
_entity.type
_entity.pdbx_description
1 polymer ?
#
loop_
_entity_poly.entity_id
_entity_poly.type
_entity_poly.pdbx_seq_one_letter_code
_entity_poly.pdbx_strand_id
1 'polypeptide(L)'
;MNYTTTTNGAITNETSTNQCLDLFQRIGNMRHHDRLRILKDFDKAYQEDKELATQVLFWARAARIGSGERKTFHTVLSEIGKTSPDFISDNATTIAELGYWKDLVPYLHIKNVVAVFAQAIRDKDRLACKWAPRKCAVLRDELKMTNKEYRKWLKKHSETIEQTMSMRKWGEVVYSSVPGSAMRKYRGAFNKNDFDRFDEWKNDKTSKASVSATYPHEVLKCDDDLLAEKLWNNLPDLLSESDENILPMIDVSGSMMGEPLAVATSLGMYLAERTKGEFRDMFLTFSENPLTIATESSSH
;
A
#
# COMPACT_ATOMS: atom_id res chain seq x y z
N MET A 1 11.61 -31.89 14.67
CA MET A 1 10.88 -31.00 13.73
C MET A 1 9.52 -31.63 13.52
N ASN A 2 8.43 -30.85 13.69
CA ASN A 2 7.08 -31.31 13.41
C ASN A 2 6.77 -31.03 11.94
N TYR A 3 6.33 -32.05 11.24
CA TYR A 3 5.88 -31.91 9.85
C TYR A 3 4.36 -31.67 9.82
N THR A 4 3.94 -30.88 8.89
CA THR A 4 2.52 -30.68 8.55
C THR A 4 2.35 -30.84 7.04
N THR A 5 1.12 -30.78 6.56
CA THR A 5 0.82 -30.78 5.12
C THR A 5 0.21 -29.45 4.69
N THR A 6 0.61 -28.98 3.53
CA THR A 6 -0.02 -27.84 2.85
C THR A 6 -1.43 -28.22 2.37
N THR A 7 -2.24 -27.24 1.96
CA THR A 7 -3.59 -27.47 1.43
C THR A 7 -3.64 -28.39 0.20
N ASN A 8 -2.55 -28.44 -0.57
CA ASN A 8 -2.37 -29.34 -1.72
C ASN A 8 -1.62 -30.64 -1.40
N GLY A 9 -1.45 -30.97 -0.10
CA GLY A 9 -0.93 -32.27 0.36
C GLY A 9 0.60 -32.37 0.41
N ALA A 10 1.35 -31.33 0.07
CA ALA A 10 2.81 -31.35 0.18
C ALA A 10 3.27 -31.33 1.64
N ILE A 11 4.28 -32.13 1.97
CA ILE A 11 4.87 -32.16 3.30
C ILE A 11 5.72 -30.91 3.52
N THR A 12 5.52 -30.22 4.63
CA THR A 12 6.28 -29.04 5.03
C THR A 12 6.54 -29.04 6.53
N ASN A 13 7.45 -28.20 6.98
CA ASN A 13 7.68 -27.96 8.41
C ASN A 13 6.53 -27.12 8.99
N GLU A 14 6.06 -27.47 10.18
CA GLU A 14 5.02 -26.71 10.90
C GLU A 14 5.57 -25.32 11.34
N THR A 15 6.85 -25.24 11.64
CA THR A 15 7.54 -24.03 12.11
C THR A 15 8.99 -24.03 11.64
N SER A 16 9.56 -22.84 11.45
CA SER A 16 10.99 -22.63 11.20
C SER A 16 11.85 -22.79 12.46
N THR A 17 11.24 -23.03 13.64
CA THR A 17 11.83 -22.95 14.98
C THR A 17 12.17 -21.52 15.45
N ASN A 18 11.91 -20.50 14.64
CA ASN A 18 11.99 -19.10 14.98
C ASN A 18 10.59 -18.45 14.81
N GLN A 19 9.99 -17.99 15.90
CA GLN A 19 8.61 -17.49 15.90
C GLN A 19 8.48 -16.16 15.16
N CYS A 20 9.51 -15.31 15.19
CA CYS A 20 9.52 -14.06 14.44
C CYS A 20 9.58 -14.30 12.94
N LEU A 21 10.37 -15.28 12.48
CA LEU A 21 10.40 -15.69 11.07
C LEU A 21 9.06 -16.30 10.64
N ASP A 22 8.46 -17.14 11.47
CA ASP A 22 7.14 -17.72 11.22
C ASP A 22 6.07 -16.63 11.13
N LEU A 23 6.12 -15.63 12.02
CA LEU A 23 5.24 -14.46 11.96
C LEU A 23 5.43 -13.69 10.65
N PHE A 24 6.68 -13.39 10.27
CA PHE A 24 6.99 -12.66 9.03
C PHE A 24 6.43 -13.36 7.79
N GLN A 25 6.63 -14.67 7.67
CA GLN A 25 6.14 -15.46 6.55
C GLN A 25 4.60 -15.52 6.47
N ARG A 26 3.92 -15.56 7.62
CA ARG A 26 2.46 -15.74 7.70
C ARG A 26 1.69 -14.44 7.69
N ILE A 27 2.30 -13.31 8.08
CA ILE A 27 1.57 -12.09 8.44
C ILE A 27 0.71 -11.55 7.29
N GLY A 28 1.14 -11.70 6.05
CA GLY A 28 0.38 -11.31 4.87
C GLY A 28 -0.93 -12.09 4.68
N ASN A 29 -0.98 -13.35 5.13
CA ASN A 29 -2.17 -14.21 5.04
C ASN A 29 -3.03 -14.20 6.31
N MET A 30 -2.53 -13.64 7.42
CA MET A 30 -3.24 -13.62 8.70
C MET A 30 -4.55 -12.84 8.66
N ARG A 31 -4.77 -11.99 7.65
CA ARG A 31 -6.05 -11.30 7.44
C ARG A 31 -7.26 -12.24 7.32
N HIS A 32 -7.04 -13.49 6.93
CA HIS A 32 -8.07 -14.52 6.79
C HIS A 32 -8.31 -15.30 8.09
N HIS A 33 -7.43 -15.15 9.09
CA HIS A 33 -7.55 -15.80 10.38
C HIS A 33 -8.52 -15.06 11.31
N ASP A 34 -9.01 -15.77 12.32
CA ASP A 34 -9.74 -15.17 13.41
C ASP A 34 -8.81 -14.36 14.34
N ARG A 35 -9.42 -13.51 15.19
CA ARG A 35 -8.70 -12.64 16.10
C ARG A 35 -7.77 -13.38 17.07
N LEU A 36 -8.25 -14.50 17.63
CA LEU A 36 -7.51 -15.23 18.67
C LEU A 36 -6.23 -15.84 18.07
N ARG A 37 -6.32 -16.38 16.87
CA ARG A 37 -5.18 -16.94 16.16
C ARG A 37 -4.14 -15.88 15.82
N ILE A 38 -4.58 -14.71 15.32
CA ILE A 38 -3.69 -13.58 15.05
C ILE A 38 -2.91 -13.17 16.30
N LEU A 39 -3.61 -12.99 17.42
CA LEU A 39 -2.99 -12.59 18.68
C LEU A 39 -2.04 -13.65 19.22
N LYS A 40 -2.41 -14.93 19.14
CA LYS A 40 -1.56 -16.04 19.57
C LYS A 40 -0.25 -16.14 18.78
N ASP A 41 -0.33 -15.98 17.45
CA ASP A 41 0.85 -16.06 16.60
C ASP A 41 1.76 -14.84 16.81
N PHE A 42 1.18 -13.66 17.00
CA PHE A 42 1.96 -12.47 17.38
C PHE A 42 2.60 -12.59 18.75
N ASP A 43 1.85 -13.07 19.77
CA ASP A 43 2.34 -13.22 21.14
C ASP A 43 3.54 -14.16 21.21
N LYS A 44 3.52 -15.28 20.51
CA LYS A 44 4.68 -16.19 20.44
C LYS A 44 5.94 -15.50 19.93
N ALA A 45 5.84 -14.73 18.84
CA ALA A 45 6.96 -13.98 18.31
C ALA A 45 7.41 -12.88 19.30
N TYR A 46 6.46 -12.20 19.91
CA TYR A 46 6.72 -11.12 20.87
C TYR A 46 7.37 -11.61 22.17
N GLN A 47 7.08 -12.86 22.62
CA GLN A 47 7.76 -13.50 23.74
C GLN A 47 9.18 -13.92 23.38
N GLU A 48 9.43 -14.30 22.13
CA GLU A 48 10.76 -14.68 21.66
C GLU A 48 11.67 -13.46 21.48
N ASP A 49 11.19 -12.46 20.72
CA ASP A 49 11.90 -11.20 20.47
C ASP A 49 10.90 -10.05 20.26
N LYS A 50 10.77 -9.20 21.28
CA LYS A 50 9.83 -8.08 21.29
C LYS A 50 10.12 -7.06 20.19
N GLU A 51 11.40 -6.77 19.99
CA GLU A 51 11.82 -5.74 19.03
C GLU A 51 11.56 -6.23 17.60
N LEU A 52 12.02 -7.42 17.27
CA LEU A 52 11.85 -8.00 15.94
C LEU A 52 10.37 -8.25 15.62
N ALA A 53 9.57 -8.77 16.55
CA ALA A 53 8.13 -8.94 16.36
C ALA A 53 7.41 -7.61 16.10
N THR A 54 7.84 -6.54 16.79
CA THR A 54 7.34 -5.19 16.57
C THR A 54 7.73 -4.66 15.19
N GLN A 55 8.96 -4.86 14.76
CA GLN A 55 9.42 -4.49 13.42
C GLN A 55 8.63 -5.22 12.33
N VAL A 56 8.39 -6.53 12.50
CA VAL A 56 7.54 -7.32 11.58
C VAL A 56 6.11 -6.77 11.53
N LEU A 57 5.54 -6.39 12.68
CA LEU A 57 4.21 -5.78 12.73
C LEU A 57 4.14 -4.45 11.98
N PHE A 58 5.13 -3.57 12.15
CA PHE A 58 5.19 -2.30 11.43
C PHE A 58 5.47 -2.50 9.94
N TRP A 59 6.37 -3.42 9.59
CA TRP A 59 6.59 -3.78 8.18
C TRP A 59 5.30 -4.29 7.53
N ALA A 60 4.55 -5.15 8.22
CA ALA A 60 3.28 -5.64 7.71
C ALA A 60 2.30 -4.51 7.41
N ARG A 61 2.31 -3.44 8.24
CA ARG A 61 1.42 -2.28 8.04
C ARG A 61 1.89 -1.33 6.96
N ALA A 62 3.19 -1.21 6.75
CA ALA A 62 3.76 -0.25 5.81
C ALA A 62 3.24 -0.48 4.39
N ALA A 63 2.48 0.49 3.87
CA ALA A 63 1.81 0.35 2.58
C ALA A 63 2.74 0.55 1.38
N ARG A 64 3.94 1.11 1.59
CA ARG A 64 4.89 1.43 0.51
C ARG A 64 6.08 0.47 0.45
N ILE A 65 6.54 0.03 1.60
CA ILE A 65 7.78 -0.76 1.76
C ILE A 65 7.51 -2.12 2.41
N GLY A 66 6.28 -2.43 2.77
CA GLY A 66 5.86 -3.66 3.41
C GLY A 66 4.65 -4.28 2.72
N SER A 67 3.88 -5.10 3.45
CA SER A 67 2.73 -5.83 2.87
C SER A 67 1.41 -5.06 2.85
N GLY A 68 1.33 -3.86 3.45
CA GLY A 68 0.11 -3.05 3.51
C GLY A 68 -1.05 -3.68 4.29
N GLU A 69 -0.74 -4.64 5.17
CA GLU A 69 -1.73 -5.42 5.91
C GLU A 69 -2.39 -4.58 7.00
N ARG A 70 -3.71 -4.48 6.97
CA ARG A 70 -4.49 -3.64 7.90
C ARG A 70 -5.10 -4.43 9.04
N LYS A 71 -5.79 -5.53 8.72
CA LYS A 71 -6.60 -6.27 9.71
C LYS A 71 -5.72 -6.83 10.82
N THR A 72 -4.63 -7.48 10.46
CA THR A 72 -3.67 -8.04 11.41
C THR A 72 -3.06 -6.95 12.28
N PHE A 73 -2.56 -5.87 11.66
CA PHE A 73 -2.01 -4.73 12.37
C PHE A 73 -3.00 -4.13 13.38
N HIS A 74 -4.22 -3.80 12.94
CA HIS A 74 -5.24 -3.22 13.83
C HIS A 74 -5.67 -4.20 14.94
N THR A 75 -5.71 -5.49 14.66
CA THR A 75 -6.03 -6.51 15.65
C THR A 75 -5.00 -6.52 16.77
N VAL A 76 -3.71 -6.58 16.42
CA VAL A 76 -2.61 -6.58 17.38
C VAL A 76 -2.51 -5.25 18.10
N LEU A 77 -2.53 -4.13 17.35
CA LEU A 77 -2.42 -2.78 17.93
C LEU A 77 -3.56 -2.49 18.92
N SER A 78 -4.78 -2.98 18.64
CA SER A 78 -5.91 -2.82 19.56
C SER A 78 -5.74 -3.58 20.87
N GLU A 79 -5.01 -4.68 20.88
CA GLU A 79 -4.70 -5.43 22.10
C GLU A 79 -3.59 -4.77 22.90
N ILE A 80 -2.51 -4.38 22.22
CA ILE A 80 -1.41 -3.62 22.83
C ILE A 80 -1.94 -2.32 23.44
N GLY A 81 -2.84 -1.60 22.76
CA GLY A 81 -3.41 -0.35 23.26
C GLY A 81 -4.22 -0.50 24.55
N LYS A 82 -4.73 -1.69 24.87
CA LYS A 82 -5.40 -1.99 26.13
C LYS A 82 -4.43 -2.32 27.27
N THR A 83 -3.36 -3.05 26.94
CA THR A 83 -2.41 -3.57 27.91
C THR A 83 -1.22 -2.66 28.12
N SER A 84 -0.82 -1.91 27.13
CA SER A 84 0.37 -1.06 27.11
C SER A 84 0.13 0.24 26.31
N PRO A 85 -0.66 1.20 26.85
CA PRO A 85 -0.94 2.47 26.15
C PRO A 85 0.32 3.27 25.83
N ASP A 86 1.38 3.14 26.63
CA ASP A 86 2.66 3.79 26.42
C ASP A 86 3.31 3.35 25.11
N PHE A 87 3.15 2.10 24.70
CA PHE A 87 3.62 1.65 23.38
C PHE A 87 3.01 2.45 22.23
N ILE A 88 1.69 2.72 22.31
CA ILE A 88 0.99 3.53 21.30
C ILE A 88 1.48 4.99 21.35
N SER A 89 1.67 5.51 22.57
CA SER A 89 2.18 6.85 22.81
C SER A 89 3.55 7.05 22.15
N ASP A 90 4.49 6.15 22.42
CA ASP A 90 5.88 6.25 21.98
C ASP A 90 6.02 6.04 20.46
N ASN A 91 5.14 5.23 19.87
CA ASN A 91 5.15 4.93 18.44
C ASN A 91 4.14 5.73 17.61
N ALA A 92 3.51 6.77 18.17
CA ALA A 92 2.44 7.51 17.48
C ALA A 92 2.87 8.06 16.11
N THR A 93 4.07 8.63 16.01
CA THR A 93 4.63 9.14 14.75
C THR A 93 4.86 8.01 13.75
N THR A 94 5.50 6.92 14.16
CA THR A 94 5.77 5.75 13.32
C THR A 94 4.48 5.10 12.78
N ILE A 95 3.44 5.03 13.62
CA ILE A 95 2.11 4.53 13.21
C ILE A 95 1.50 5.40 12.10
N ALA A 96 1.63 6.72 12.20
CA ALA A 96 1.13 7.64 11.18
C ALA A 96 1.93 7.57 9.87
N GLU A 97 3.26 7.47 9.95
CA GLU A 97 4.19 7.47 8.82
C GLU A 97 4.15 6.18 8.02
N LEU A 98 4.24 5.03 8.67
CA LEU A 98 4.20 3.71 8.03
C LEU A 98 2.78 3.27 7.66
N GLY A 99 1.78 3.72 8.43
CA GLY A 99 0.37 3.48 8.19
C GLY A 99 -0.36 4.69 7.64
N TYR A 100 -1.41 5.08 8.36
CA TYR A 100 -2.20 6.27 8.08
C TYR A 100 -2.58 6.97 9.38
N TRP A 101 -2.76 8.29 9.35
CA TRP A 101 -3.33 9.07 10.46
C TRP A 101 -4.63 8.47 11.02
N LYS A 102 -5.40 7.80 10.16
CA LYS A 102 -6.62 7.09 10.59
C LYS A 102 -6.35 5.98 11.60
N ASP A 103 -5.17 5.37 11.58
CA ASP A 103 -4.81 4.28 12.47
C ASP A 103 -4.65 4.77 13.92
N LEU A 104 -4.37 6.06 14.12
CA LEU A 104 -4.30 6.71 15.43
C LEU A 104 -5.66 7.16 16.00
N VAL A 105 -6.71 7.23 15.17
CA VAL A 105 -8.02 7.76 15.61
C VAL A 105 -8.61 7.01 16.83
N PRO A 106 -8.51 5.67 16.94
CA PRO A 106 -8.98 4.95 18.12
C PRO A 106 -8.24 5.32 19.42
N TYR A 107 -7.06 5.90 19.32
CA TYR A 107 -6.15 6.20 20.44
C TYR A 107 -6.09 7.68 20.80
N LEU A 108 -7.03 8.49 20.32
CA LEU A 108 -7.14 9.93 20.66
C LEU A 108 -7.52 10.20 22.14
N HIS A 109 -7.64 9.17 22.95
CA HIS A 109 -7.70 9.28 24.42
C HIS A 109 -6.29 9.34 25.07
N ILE A 110 -5.23 9.03 24.32
CA ILE A 110 -3.83 9.08 24.77
C ILE A 110 -3.28 10.49 24.49
N LYS A 111 -2.80 11.18 25.52
CA LYS A 111 -2.37 12.58 25.43
C LYS A 111 -1.31 12.83 24.35
N ASN A 112 -0.28 11.98 24.26
CA ASN A 112 0.78 12.14 23.27
C ASN A 112 0.28 11.90 21.83
N VAL A 113 -0.63 10.95 21.61
CA VAL A 113 -1.27 10.75 20.31
C VAL A 113 -2.02 11.99 19.85
N VAL A 114 -2.73 12.65 20.78
CA VAL A 114 -3.43 13.91 20.53
C VAL A 114 -2.43 15.00 20.15
N ALA A 115 -1.33 15.13 20.89
CA ALA A 115 -0.30 16.13 20.63
C ALA A 115 0.35 15.96 19.25
N VAL A 116 0.74 14.73 18.90
CA VAL A 116 1.33 14.38 17.58
C VAL A 116 0.34 14.68 16.46
N PHE A 117 -0.93 14.26 16.60
CA PHE A 117 -1.95 14.50 15.59
C PHE A 117 -2.27 16.00 15.44
N ALA A 118 -2.39 16.72 16.55
CA ALA A 118 -2.66 18.15 16.54
C ALA A 118 -1.50 18.95 15.94
N GLN A 119 -0.24 18.53 16.19
CA GLN A 119 0.92 19.17 15.59
C GLN A 119 0.90 19.01 14.06
N ALA A 120 0.66 17.81 13.54
CA ALA A 120 0.54 17.60 12.11
C ALA A 120 -0.59 18.45 11.48
N ILE A 121 -1.73 18.63 12.19
CA ILE A 121 -2.79 19.52 11.72
C ILE A 121 -2.33 20.98 11.70
N ARG A 122 -1.55 21.46 12.71
CA ARG A 122 -0.94 22.82 12.73
C ARG A 122 0.01 23.00 11.55
N ASP A 123 0.80 21.99 11.24
CA ASP A 123 1.77 21.96 10.15
C ASP A 123 1.11 21.80 8.77
N LYS A 124 -0.22 21.76 8.74
CA LYS A 124 -1.04 21.62 7.52
C LYS A 124 -0.79 20.32 6.77
N ASP A 125 -0.39 19.24 7.48
CA ASP A 125 -0.30 17.93 6.86
C ASP A 125 -1.65 17.55 6.24
N ARG A 126 -1.64 17.34 4.94
CA ARG A 126 -2.84 17.09 4.15
C ARG A 126 -3.56 15.81 4.59
N LEU A 127 -2.79 14.76 4.91
CA LEU A 127 -3.35 13.47 5.31
C LEU A 127 -3.85 13.50 6.76
N ALA A 128 -3.16 14.18 7.68
CA ALA A 128 -3.66 14.43 9.02
C ALA A 128 -4.98 15.20 8.96
N CYS A 129 -5.05 16.29 8.20
CA CYS A 129 -6.27 17.07 8.01
C CYS A 129 -7.40 16.25 7.34
N LYS A 130 -7.07 15.34 6.42
CA LYS A 130 -8.04 14.45 5.76
C LYS A 130 -8.66 13.45 6.74
N TRP A 131 -7.82 12.82 7.56
CA TRP A 131 -8.24 11.72 8.42
C TRP A 131 -8.69 12.13 9.82
N ALA A 132 -8.43 13.37 10.22
CA ALA A 132 -8.94 13.91 11.49
C ALA A 132 -10.47 13.84 11.55
N PRO A 133 -11.06 13.27 12.63
CA PRO A 133 -12.49 13.20 12.77
C PRO A 133 -13.10 14.61 12.85
N ARG A 134 -14.10 14.90 12.00
CA ARG A 134 -14.72 16.24 11.90
C ARG A 134 -15.44 16.69 13.19
N LYS A 135 -15.79 15.74 14.07
CA LYS A 135 -16.42 15.96 15.38
C LYS A 135 -15.49 15.36 16.44
N CYS A 136 -14.39 16.01 16.74
CA CYS A 136 -13.41 15.57 17.73
C CYS A 136 -13.12 16.71 18.70
N ALA A 137 -13.68 16.63 19.90
CA ALA A 137 -13.47 17.64 20.95
C ALA A 137 -12.01 17.70 21.38
N VAL A 138 -11.38 16.55 21.57
CA VAL A 138 -10.00 16.46 22.07
C VAL A 138 -9.00 17.16 21.14
N LEU A 139 -9.04 16.89 19.83
CA LEU A 139 -8.18 17.56 18.86
C LEU A 139 -8.51 19.06 18.72
N ARG A 140 -9.80 19.40 18.72
CA ARG A 140 -10.26 20.78 18.67
C ARG A 140 -9.72 21.60 19.86
N ASP A 141 -9.85 21.06 21.06
CA ASP A 141 -9.45 21.74 22.31
C ASP A 141 -7.92 21.86 22.39
N GLU A 142 -7.19 20.84 21.98
CA GLU A 142 -5.72 20.88 21.84
C GLU A 142 -5.26 21.95 20.83
N LEU A 143 -6.02 22.12 19.74
CA LEU A 143 -5.76 23.15 18.73
C LEU A 143 -6.24 24.55 19.16
N LYS A 144 -6.96 24.67 20.28
CA LYS A 144 -7.59 25.92 20.79
C LYS A 144 -8.51 26.57 19.75
N MET A 145 -9.32 25.74 19.06
CA MET A 145 -10.23 26.19 18.01
C MET A 145 -11.68 26.02 18.44
N THR A 146 -12.58 26.83 17.89
CA THR A 146 -14.01 26.57 17.92
C THR A 146 -14.39 25.44 16.95
N ASN A 147 -15.56 24.84 17.12
CA ASN A 147 -16.07 23.81 16.19
C ASN A 147 -16.10 24.26 14.72
N LYS A 148 -16.40 25.56 14.49
CA LYS A 148 -16.48 26.13 13.17
C LYS A 148 -15.08 26.31 12.54
N GLU A 149 -14.15 26.84 13.33
CA GLU A 149 -12.75 27.02 12.89
C GLU A 149 -12.09 25.70 12.61
N TYR A 150 -12.21 24.71 13.50
CA TYR A 150 -11.64 23.37 13.33
C TYR A 150 -12.10 22.72 12.02
N ARG A 151 -13.42 22.72 11.75
CA ARG A 151 -13.96 22.15 10.51
C ARG A 151 -13.52 22.91 9.26
N LYS A 152 -13.45 24.25 9.33
CA LYS A 152 -12.94 25.07 8.23
C LYS A 152 -11.46 24.80 7.97
N TRP A 153 -10.64 24.70 9.03
CA TRP A 153 -9.22 24.39 8.94
C TRP A 153 -8.98 23.07 8.27
N LEU A 154 -9.61 21.99 8.76
CA LEU A 154 -9.49 20.67 8.17
C LEU A 154 -9.93 20.63 6.71
N LYS A 155 -11.04 21.31 6.37
CA LYS A 155 -11.51 21.40 4.97
C LYS A 155 -10.50 22.11 4.08
N LYS A 156 -9.94 23.22 4.57
CA LYS A 156 -8.98 24.04 3.81
C LYS A 156 -7.69 23.31 3.51
N HIS A 157 -7.19 22.50 4.47
CA HIS A 157 -5.87 21.88 4.38
C HIS A 157 -5.89 20.39 4.03
N SER A 158 -7.06 19.76 3.84
CA SER A 158 -7.13 18.36 3.40
C SER A 158 -6.95 18.18 1.88
N GLU A 159 -7.21 19.19 1.08
CA GLU A 159 -6.96 19.31 -0.37
C GLU A 159 -7.05 17.98 -1.15
N THR A 160 -8.18 17.28 -1.02
CA THR A 160 -8.34 16.01 -1.71
C THR A 160 -8.89 16.24 -3.10
N ILE A 161 -8.51 15.35 -4.04
CA ILE A 161 -9.04 15.41 -5.42
C ILE A 161 -10.56 15.38 -5.44
N GLU A 162 -11.20 14.64 -4.52
CA GLU A 162 -12.65 14.58 -4.42
C GLU A 162 -13.27 15.95 -4.05
N GLN A 163 -12.58 16.76 -3.26
CA GLN A 163 -13.02 18.11 -2.93
C GLN A 163 -12.94 19.05 -4.14
N THR A 164 -11.81 19.01 -4.86
CA THR A 164 -11.58 19.79 -6.08
C THR A 164 -12.66 19.46 -7.13
N MET A 165 -12.92 18.18 -7.35
CA MET A 165 -13.97 17.68 -8.23
C MET A 165 -15.37 18.12 -7.79
N SER A 166 -15.67 17.99 -6.48
CA SER A 166 -16.97 18.38 -5.91
C SER A 166 -17.23 19.88 -6.03
N MET A 167 -16.19 20.70 -5.98
CA MET A 167 -16.28 22.15 -6.20
C MET A 167 -16.27 22.53 -7.69
N ARG A 168 -16.23 21.55 -8.61
CA ARG A 168 -16.12 21.74 -10.07
C ARG A 168 -14.91 22.58 -10.51
N LYS A 169 -13.83 22.53 -9.73
CA LYS A 169 -12.59 23.25 -9.99
C LYS A 169 -11.62 22.40 -10.80
N TRP A 170 -12.08 21.91 -11.93
CA TRP A 170 -11.33 20.99 -12.78
C TRP A 170 -9.98 21.56 -13.21
N GLY A 171 -9.92 22.86 -13.56
CA GLY A 171 -8.68 23.56 -13.92
C GLY A 171 -7.62 23.63 -12.81
N GLU A 172 -7.98 23.36 -11.53
CA GLU A 172 -7.04 23.30 -10.40
C GLU A 172 -6.49 21.89 -10.19
N VAL A 173 -6.93 20.88 -10.96
CA VAL A 173 -6.43 19.51 -10.85
C VAL A 173 -4.99 19.43 -11.36
N VAL A 174 -4.07 18.97 -10.50
CA VAL A 174 -2.69 18.66 -10.86
C VAL A 174 -2.59 17.15 -11.05
N TYR A 175 -2.73 16.68 -12.29
CA TYR A 175 -2.80 15.24 -12.61
C TYR A 175 -1.60 14.45 -12.11
N SER A 176 -0.39 15.00 -12.19
CA SER A 176 0.84 14.35 -11.69
C SER A 176 0.83 14.08 -10.17
N SER A 177 -0.01 14.77 -9.41
CA SER A 177 -0.14 14.59 -7.96
C SER A 177 -1.31 13.66 -7.56
N VAL A 178 -2.16 13.28 -8.52
CA VAL A 178 -3.31 12.39 -8.25
C VAL A 178 -2.79 10.96 -8.08
N PRO A 179 -3.06 10.29 -6.93
CA PRO A 179 -2.63 8.91 -6.72
C PRO A 179 -3.17 7.97 -7.80
N GLY A 180 -2.36 7.00 -8.27
CA GLY A 180 -2.70 6.10 -9.37
C GLY A 180 -4.05 5.37 -9.17
N SER A 181 -4.38 4.95 -7.95
CA SER A 181 -5.69 4.35 -7.63
C SER A 181 -6.86 5.34 -7.81
N ALA A 182 -6.67 6.60 -7.43
CA ALA A 182 -7.67 7.67 -7.64
C ALA A 182 -7.74 8.06 -9.13
N MET A 183 -6.60 8.06 -9.82
CA MET A 183 -6.52 8.33 -11.26
C MET A 183 -7.37 7.34 -12.05
N ARG A 184 -7.19 6.03 -11.82
CA ARG A 184 -8.00 4.97 -12.44
C ARG A 184 -9.49 5.10 -12.07
N LYS A 185 -9.78 5.34 -10.80
CA LYS A 185 -11.15 5.46 -10.30
C LYS A 185 -11.91 6.63 -10.92
N TYR A 186 -11.27 7.76 -11.11
CA TYR A 186 -11.90 9.01 -11.53
C TYR A 186 -11.67 9.38 -13.00
N ARG A 187 -10.98 8.52 -13.79
CA ARG A 187 -10.67 8.77 -15.21
C ARG A 187 -11.89 9.19 -16.03
N GLY A 188 -13.03 8.53 -15.83
CA GLY A 188 -14.27 8.90 -16.53
C GLY A 188 -14.77 10.30 -16.18
N ALA A 189 -14.54 10.75 -14.93
CA ALA A 189 -14.89 12.12 -14.53
C ALA A 189 -13.92 13.14 -15.12
N PHE A 190 -12.64 12.82 -15.22
CA PHE A 190 -11.62 13.65 -15.86
C PHE A 190 -11.89 13.79 -17.36
N ASN A 191 -12.11 12.66 -18.07
CA ASN A 191 -12.48 12.67 -19.49
C ASN A 191 -13.75 13.47 -19.76
N LYS A 192 -14.73 13.44 -18.85
CA LYS A 192 -15.99 14.16 -19.04
C LYS A 192 -15.87 15.66 -18.81
N ASN A 193 -15.07 16.10 -17.85
CA ASN A 193 -15.10 17.48 -17.35
C ASN A 193 -13.82 18.28 -17.60
N ASP A 194 -12.73 17.65 -18.02
CA ASP A 194 -11.43 18.29 -18.25
C ASP A 194 -10.62 17.49 -19.31
N PHE A 195 -11.27 17.11 -20.40
CA PHE A 195 -10.73 16.21 -21.42
C PHE A 195 -9.38 16.69 -21.96
N ASP A 196 -9.32 17.94 -22.42
CA ASP A 196 -8.13 18.45 -23.12
C ASP A 196 -6.88 18.40 -22.22
N ARG A 197 -6.96 18.90 -20.99
CA ARG A 197 -5.84 18.87 -20.04
C ARG A 197 -5.49 17.47 -19.56
N PHE A 198 -6.50 16.61 -19.41
CA PHE A 198 -6.26 15.23 -19.00
C PHE A 198 -5.61 14.43 -20.11
N ASP A 199 -6.05 14.62 -21.36
CA ASP A 199 -5.49 13.96 -22.52
C ASP A 199 -4.07 14.47 -22.84
N GLU A 200 -3.83 15.78 -22.78
CA GLU A 200 -2.49 16.37 -22.87
C GLU A 200 -1.54 15.76 -21.83
N TRP A 201 -1.98 15.67 -20.57
CA TRP A 201 -1.17 15.07 -19.51
C TRP A 201 -0.90 13.58 -19.76
N LYS A 202 -1.84 12.78 -20.24
CA LYS A 202 -1.61 11.38 -20.60
C LYS A 202 -0.55 11.23 -21.67
N ASN A 203 -0.58 12.08 -22.70
CA ASN A 203 0.33 12.04 -23.84
C ASN A 203 1.71 12.67 -23.55
N ASP A 204 1.83 13.51 -22.53
CA ASP A 204 3.12 14.14 -22.19
C ASP A 204 4.05 13.15 -21.51
N LYS A 205 5.05 12.65 -22.26
CA LYS A 205 6.07 11.70 -21.77
C LYS A 205 6.96 12.27 -20.66
N THR A 206 7.01 13.59 -20.50
CA THR A 206 7.87 14.26 -19.50
C THR A 206 7.21 14.39 -18.14
N SER A 207 5.88 14.47 -18.10
CA SER A 207 5.12 14.57 -16.84
C SER A 207 5.05 13.22 -16.12
N LYS A 208 5.18 13.25 -14.80
CA LYS A 208 5.16 12.05 -13.96
C LYS A 208 3.75 11.72 -13.49
N ALA A 209 3.51 10.44 -13.17
CA ALA A 209 2.32 9.97 -12.48
C ALA A 209 2.66 9.53 -11.04
N SER A 210 1.75 9.78 -10.10
CA SER A 210 1.92 9.39 -8.70
C SER A 210 1.48 7.95 -8.47
N VAL A 211 2.41 7.00 -8.62
CA VAL A 211 2.15 5.54 -8.61
C VAL A 211 2.84 4.78 -7.48
N SER A 212 3.42 5.46 -6.49
CA SER A 212 4.21 4.84 -5.41
C SER A 212 3.47 3.77 -4.58
N ALA A 213 2.16 3.71 -4.66
CA ALA A 213 1.32 2.69 -4.00
C ALA A 213 0.39 1.99 -5.01
N THR A 214 0.80 1.90 -6.27
CA THR A 214 0.08 1.21 -7.34
C THR A 214 0.84 -0.05 -7.72
N TYR A 215 0.16 -1.17 -7.75
CA TYR A 215 0.77 -2.45 -8.13
C TYR A 215 0.67 -2.68 -9.64
N PRO A 216 1.62 -3.40 -10.27
CA PRO A 216 1.60 -3.70 -11.70
C PRO A 216 0.29 -4.29 -12.20
N HIS A 217 -0.27 -5.30 -11.48
CA HIS A 217 -1.54 -5.94 -11.85
C HIS A 217 -2.75 -4.99 -11.79
N GLU A 218 -2.68 -3.94 -10.99
CA GLU A 218 -3.71 -2.92 -10.94
C GLU A 218 -3.66 -1.98 -12.15
N VAL A 219 -2.46 -1.74 -12.69
CA VAL A 219 -2.28 -0.96 -13.92
C VAL A 219 -2.87 -1.71 -15.10
N LEU A 220 -2.60 -3.02 -15.23
CA LEU A 220 -3.14 -3.86 -16.31
C LEU A 220 -4.68 -3.98 -16.30
N LYS A 221 -5.33 -3.68 -15.17
CA LYS A 221 -6.81 -3.61 -15.09
C LYS A 221 -7.37 -2.27 -15.58
N CYS A 222 -6.54 -1.33 -16.03
CA CYS A 222 -7.00 -0.06 -16.57
C CYS A 222 -7.48 -0.26 -18.02
N ASP A 223 -8.69 0.18 -18.33
CA ASP A 223 -9.32 0.11 -19.66
C ASP A 223 -9.09 1.37 -20.51
N ASP A 224 -8.15 2.23 -20.12
CA ASP A 224 -7.65 3.37 -20.90
C ASP A 224 -6.16 3.10 -21.15
N ASP A 225 -5.82 2.69 -22.38
CA ASP A 225 -4.49 2.22 -22.74
C ASP A 225 -3.42 3.30 -22.57
N LEU A 226 -3.70 4.54 -22.94
CA LEU A 226 -2.77 5.67 -22.73
C LEU A 226 -2.52 5.92 -21.23
N LEU A 227 -3.56 5.83 -20.42
CA LEU A 227 -3.41 5.97 -18.99
C LEU A 227 -2.66 4.78 -18.38
N ALA A 228 -2.96 3.55 -18.83
CA ALA A 228 -2.26 2.35 -18.40
C ALA A 228 -0.77 2.45 -18.70
N GLU A 229 -0.40 2.80 -19.94
CA GLU A 229 0.99 3.01 -20.35
C GLU A 229 1.69 4.09 -19.52
N LYS A 230 1.02 5.22 -19.30
CA LYS A 230 1.54 6.29 -18.45
C LYS A 230 1.81 5.84 -17.02
N LEU A 231 0.87 5.10 -16.42
CA LEU A 231 1.04 4.59 -15.06
C LEU A 231 2.15 3.53 -15.01
N TRP A 232 2.23 2.63 -16.00
CA TRP A 232 3.22 1.57 -16.10
C TRP A 232 4.65 2.12 -16.20
N ASN A 233 4.86 3.09 -17.08
CA ASN A 233 6.16 3.72 -17.29
C ASN A 233 6.63 4.54 -16.08
N ASN A 234 5.71 4.91 -15.17
CA ASN A 234 6.04 5.62 -13.93
C ASN A 234 6.17 4.70 -12.72
N LEU A 235 5.95 3.38 -12.84
CA LEU A 235 6.18 2.45 -11.72
C LEU A 235 7.65 2.54 -11.27
N PRO A 236 7.91 2.51 -9.94
CA PRO A 236 9.27 2.54 -9.44
C PRO A 236 10.13 1.45 -10.08
N ASP A 237 11.33 1.75 -10.48
CA ASP A 237 12.27 0.74 -10.96
C ASP A 237 13.01 0.14 -9.75
N LEU A 238 12.55 -1.04 -9.32
CA LEU A 238 13.12 -1.76 -8.18
C LEU A 238 14.41 -2.50 -8.55
N LEU A 239 14.77 -2.58 -9.86
CA LEU A 239 15.96 -3.24 -10.35
C LEU A 239 17.04 -2.23 -10.81
N SER A 240 16.80 -0.94 -10.67
CA SER A 240 17.71 0.12 -11.14
C SER A 240 19.14 -0.02 -10.61
N GLU A 241 19.29 -0.46 -9.35
CA GLU A 241 20.59 -0.66 -8.69
C GLU A 241 21.11 -2.10 -8.80
N SER A 242 20.37 -3.02 -9.45
CA SER A 242 20.77 -4.41 -9.65
C SER A 242 21.40 -4.59 -11.02
N ASP A 243 22.51 -5.30 -11.07
CA ASP A 243 23.15 -5.76 -12.31
C ASP A 243 22.89 -7.26 -12.56
N GLU A 244 21.98 -7.86 -11.80
CA GLU A 244 21.63 -9.26 -11.96
C GLU A 244 20.84 -9.50 -13.25
N ASN A 245 21.18 -10.59 -13.94
CA ASN A 245 20.48 -11.04 -15.13
C ASN A 245 19.31 -11.95 -14.72
N ILE A 246 18.12 -11.38 -14.61
CA ILE A 246 16.94 -12.05 -14.06
C ILE A 246 16.06 -12.57 -15.20
N LEU A 247 15.78 -13.88 -15.19
CA LEU A 247 14.77 -14.50 -16.05
C LEU A 247 13.54 -14.89 -15.19
N PRO A 248 12.43 -14.15 -15.26
CA PRO A 248 11.23 -14.46 -14.53
C PRO A 248 10.59 -15.76 -15.00
N MET A 249 10.12 -16.60 -14.06
CA MET A 249 9.27 -17.75 -14.36
C MET A 249 7.88 -17.52 -13.81
N ILE A 250 6.88 -17.49 -14.67
CA ILE A 250 5.48 -17.15 -14.34
C ILE A 250 4.66 -18.42 -14.30
N ASP A 251 4.06 -18.71 -13.14
CA ASP A 251 3.07 -19.79 -13.00
C ASP A 251 1.76 -19.37 -13.67
N VAL A 252 1.43 -20.05 -14.77
CA VAL A 252 0.19 -19.86 -15.54
C VAL A 252 -0.73 -21.08 -15.43
N SER A 253 -0.51 -21.95 -14.45
CA SER A 253 -1.35 -23.13 -14.23
C SER A 253 -2.81 -22.77 -13.91
N GLY A 254 -3.73 -23.70 -14.13
CA GLY A 254 -5.16 -23.45 -13.94
C GLY A 254 -5.56 -23.02 -12.52
N SER A 255 -4.77 -23.41 -11.49
CA SER A 255 -4.97 -22.97 -10.10
C SER A 255 -4.72 -21.48 -9.87
N MET A 256 -3.99 -20.82 -10.79
CA MET A 256 -3.68 -19.38 -10.74
C MET A 256 -4.79 -18.49 -11.31
N MET A 257 -5.87 -19.07 -11.83
CA MET A 257 -6.95 -18.29 -12.45
C MET A 257 -7.45 -17.15 -11.60
N GLY A 258 -7.66 -15.98 -12.23
CA GLY A 258 -8.14 -14.76 -11.58
C GLY A 258 -7.04 -13.82 -11.11
N GLU A 259 -7.13 -13.32 -9.89
CA GLU A 259 -6.17 -12.33 -9.37
C GLU A 259 -4.73 -12.86 -9.23
N PRO A 260 -4.50 -14.12 -8.75
CA PRO A 260 -3.14 -14.67 -8.70
C PRO A 260 -2.44 -14.66 -10.06
N LEU A 261 -3.12 -15.06 -11.14
CA LEU A 261 -2.56 -15.03 -12.49
C LEU A 261 -2.23 -13.60 -12.94
N ALA A 262 -3.14 -12.65 -12.68
CA ALA A 262 -2.91 -11.24 -13.02
C ALA A 262 -1.68 -10.67 -12.29
N VAL A 263 -1.50 -11.02 -11.01
CA VAL A 263 -0.33 -10.62 -10.22
C VAL A 263 0.94 -11.27 -10.79
N ALA A 264 0.95 -12.59 -11.01
CA ALA A 264 2.12 -13.32 -11.50
C ALA A 264 2.55 -12.78 -12.87
N THR A 265 1.61 -12.65 -13.82
CA THR A 265 1.89 -12.16 -15.17
C THR A 265 2.42 -10.72 -15.15
N SER A 266 1.77 -9.81 -14.40
CA SER A 266 2.20 -8.41 -14.34
C SER A 266 3.56 -8.23 -13.71
N LEU A 267 3.90 -9.01 -12.67
CA LEU A 267 5.22 -8.99 -12.05
C LEU A 267 6.29 -9.58 -12.98
N GLY A 268 5.96 -10.67 -13.69
CA GLY A 268 6.88 -11.24 -14.67
C GLY A 268 7.21 -10.25 -15.79
N MET A 269 6.21 -9.60 -16.37
CA MET A 269 6.40 -8.54 -17.37
C MET A 269 7.20 -7.37 -16.80
N TYR A 270 6.86 -6.91 -15.59
CA TYR A 270 7.56 -5.83 -14.90
C TYR A 270 9.05 -6.14 -14.72
N LEU A 271 9.39 -7.36 -14.29
CA LEU A 271 10.77 -7.79 -14.10
C LEU A 271 11.48 -7.97 -15.44
N ALA A 272 10.84 -8.59 -16.44
CA ALA A 272 11.41 -8.80 -17.78
C ALA A 272 11.82 -7.48 -18.45
N GLU A 273 10.97 -6.45 -18.38
CA GLU A 273 11.28 -5.15 -18.98
C GLU A 273 12.41 -4.39 -18.29
N ARG A 274 12.61 -4.61 -16.95
CA ARG A 274 13.55 -3.86 -16.11
C ARG A 274 14.84 -4.61 -15.80
N THR A 275 14.91 -5.91 -16.11
CA THR A 275 16.16 -6.65 -16.00
C THR A 275 17.15 -6.16 -17.04
N LYS A 276 18.45 -6.29 -16.72
CA LYS A 276 19.55 -5.96 -17.61
C LYS A 276 20.13 -7.27 -18.19
N GLY A 277 20.79 -7.21 -19.32
CA GLY A 277 21.49 -8.35 -19.91
C GLY A 277 20.67 -9.15 -20.90
N GLU A 278 21.04 -10.43 -21.08
CA GLU A 278 20.53 -11.28 -22.18
C GLU A 278 19.05 -11.69 -22.01
N PHE A 279 18.53 -11.65 -20.80
CA PHE A 279 17.14 -12.03 -20.50
C PHE A 279 16.18 -10.84 -20.46
N ARG A 280 16.64 -9.67 -20.88
CA ARG A 280 15.76 -8.51 -20.99
C ARG A 280 14.61 -8.81 -21.96
N ASP A 281 13.42 -8.36 -21.59
CA ASP A 281 12.17 -8.56 -22.33
C ASP A 281 11.78 -10.05 -22.52
N MET A 282 12.31 -10.95 -21.67
CA MET A 282 12.01 -12.38 -21.71
C MET A 282 11.46 -12.89 -20.39
N PHE A 283 10.53 -13.83 -20.46
CA PHE A 283 10.09 -14.62 -19.32
C PHE A 283 9.72 -16.04 -19.74
N LEU A 284 9.72 -16.97 -18.79
CA LEU A 284 9.28 -18.35 -18.97
C LEU A 284 7.87 -18.53 -18.37
N THR A 285 7.07 -19.37 -18.99
CA THR A 285 5.84 -19.85 -18.36
C THR A 285 6.09 -21.17 -17.65
N PHE A 286 5.54 -21.32 -16.46
CA PHE A 286 5.46 -22.59 -15.75
C PHE A 286 4.08 -23.20 -16.00
N SER A 287 4.05 -24.27 -16.79
CA SER A 287 2.85 -25.03 -17.17
C SER A 287 3.27 -26.43 -17.65
N GLU A 288 2.32 -27.27 -18.03
CA GLU A 288 2.62 -28.59 -18.62
C GLU A 288 3.48 -28.47 -19.89
N ASN A 289 3.36 -27.37 -20.63
CA ASN A 289 4.17 -27.05 -21.81
C ASN A 289 4.82 -25.67 -21.59
N PRO A 290 6.01 -25.60 -20.96
CA PRO A 290 6.69 -24.34 -20.72
C PRO A 290 7.05 -23.63 -22.04
N LEU A 291 6.80 -22.32 -22.08
CA LEU A 291 7.13 -21.48 -23.24
C LEU A 291 8.05 -20.35 -22.78
N THR A 292 9.06 -20.06 -23.60
CA THR A 292 9.79 -18.78 -23.50
C THR A 292 9.01 -17.74 -24.30
N ILE A 293 8.62 -16.67 -23.65
CA ILE A 293 7.91 -15.55 -24.28
C ILE A 293 8.83 -14.34 -24.26
N ALA A 294 9.05 -13.74 -25.42
CA ALA A 294 9.67 -12.42 -25.53
C ALA A 294 8.53 -11.38 -25.52
N THR A 295 8.64 -10.36 -24.68
CA THR A 295 7.77 -9.18 -24.77
C THR A 295 8.23 -8.38 -25.97
N GLU A 296 7.32 -8.01 -26.89
CA GLU A 296 7.67 -7.03 -27.91
C GLU A 296 7.95 -5.71 -27.18
N SER A 297 9.22 -5.35 -27.09
CA SER A 297 9.58 -4.01 -26.66
C SER A 297 8.96 -3.04 -27.66
N SER A 298 8.04 -2.21 -27.20
CA SER A 298 7.60 -1.05 -27.97
C SER A 298 8.82 -0.14 -28.19
N SER A 299 9.55 -0.45 -29.26
CA SER A 299 10.62 0.39 -29.78
C SER A 299 9.99 1.68 -30.28
N HIS A 300 9.98 2.71 -29.41
CA HIS A 300 9.77 4.10 -29.83
C HIS A 300 10.60 5.06 -28.99
#